data_963636c8d85d553c72a9a42ee923b26f
#
_entry.id   963636c8d85d553c72a9a42ee923b26f
#
_cell.length_a   1.000
_cell.length_b   1.000
_cell.length_c   1.000
_cell.angle_alpha   90.00
_cell.angle_beta   90.00
_cell.angle_gamma   90.00
#
_symmetry.space_group_name_H-M   'P 1'
#
loop_
_entity.id
_entity.type
_entity.pdbx_description
1 polymer ?
#
loop_
_entity_poly.entity_id
_entity_poly.type
_entity_poly.pdbx_seq_one_letter_code
_entity_poly.pdbx_strand_id
1 'polypeptide(L)'
;MSRRVAWLVLAVACGGCAVAPVAPPSSSPDPESFQYWTASGRLALAASGEGGSGSFSWGQRGAETTLSIRGPLGAGAMQVTMDGQSLVVTDADGRHLGTEQASALLRRRLGTDLPLAELRYWMLGVPSPGSPSSVADAAVAPVRVIEQSGWRISYDMFIAARGVSLPERFTATQGGVRLKVIVDDWEVAEAPGQGP
;
A
#
# COMPACT_ATOMS: atom_id res chain seq x y z
N MET A 1 -12.15 56.36 -51.64
CA MET A 1 -11.58 56.29 -50.28
C MET A 1 -12.20 55.08 -49.61
N SER A 2 -11.48 53.92 -49.64
CA SER A 2 -11.99 52.62 -49.21
C SER A 2 -11.29 52.25 -47.90
N ARG A 3 -12.06 52.26 -46.77
CA ARG A 3 -11.58 51.82 -45.45
C ARG A 3 -11.77 50.29 -45.35
N ARG A 4 -10.67 49.51 -45.44
CA ARG A 4 -10.66 48.08 -45.14
C ARG A 4 -10.57 47.92 -43.62
N VAL A 5 -11.65 47.42 -43.02
CA VAL A 5 -11.66 47.00 -41.61
C VAL A 5 -11.14 45.59 -41.52
N ALA A 6 -9.94 45.42 -40.92
CA ALA A 6 -9.35 44.11 -40.64
C ALA A 6 -9.95 43.56 -39.35
N TRP A 7 -10.66 42.44 -39.42
CA TRP A 7 -11.12 41.65 -38.26
C TRP A 7 -9.97 40.76 -37.77
N LEU A 8 -9.46 41.06 -36.59
CA LEU A 8 -8.47 40.24 -35.90
C LEU A 8 -9.25 39.18 -35.10
N VAL A 9 -9.22 37.92 -35.59
CA VAL A 9 -9.79 36.78 -34.90
C VAL A 9 -8.77 36.31 -33.87
N LEU A 10 -9.04 36.58 -32.59
CA LEU A 10 -8.26 36.11 -31.43
C LEU A 10 -8.66 34.65 -31.15
N ALA A 11 -7.84 33.69 -31.60
CA ALA A 11 -8.02 32.28 -31.26
C ALA A 11 -7.55 32.03 -29.82
N VAL A 12 -8.47 31.87 -28.88
CA VAL A 12 -8.20 31.42 -27.50
C VAL A 12 -7.94 29.92 -27.55
N ALA A 13 -6.68 29.52 -27.46
CA ALA A 13 -6.28 28.13 -27.28
C ALA A 13 -6.58 27.73 -25.83
N CYS A 14 -7.71 27.05 -25.59
CA CYS A 14 -7.98 26.35 -24.34
C CYS A 14 -6.99 25.17 -24.22
N GLY A 15 -5.87 25.38 -23.53
CA GLY A 15 -4.97 24.35 -23.09
C GLY A 15 -5.65 23.46 -22.05
N GLY A 16 -6.33 22.40 -22.50
CA GLY A 16 -6.82 21.35 -21.61
C GLY A 16 -5.64 20.67 -20.95
N CYS A 17 -5.56 20.67 -19.63
CA CYS A 17 -4.63 19.82 -18.90
C CYS A 17 -5.03 18.36 -19.17
N ALA A 18 -4.36 17.73 -20.13
CA ALA A 18 -4.46 16.30 -20.34
C ALA A 18 -3.78 15.62 -19.14
N VAL A 19 -4.57 15.02 -18.26
CA VAL A 19 -4.04 14.11 -17.25
C VAL A 19 -3.46 12.91 -18.01
N ALA A 20 -2.15 12.73 -17.93
CA ALA A 20 -1.50 11.59 -18.56
C ALA A 20 -2.07 10.29 -17.96
N PRO A 21 -2.44 9.31 -18.79
CA PRO A 21 -2.91 8.03 -18.29
C PRO A 21 -1.80 7.37 -17.45
N VAL A 22 -2.16 6.91 -16.25
CA VAL A 22 -1.24 6.12 -15.41
C VAL A 22 -1.14 4.74 -16.04
N ALA A 23 0.06 4.34 -16.44
CA ALA A 23 0.27 3.01 -17.01
C ALA A 23 0.08 1.93 -15.94
N PRO A 24 -0.55 0.78 -16.27
CA PRO A 24 -0.56 -0.38 -15.40
C PRO A 24 0.89 -0.88 -15.18
N PRO A 25 1.14 -1.63 -14.10
CA PRO A 25 2.50 -2.08 -13.80
C PRO A 25 3.03 -2.96 -14.92
N SER A 26 4.19 -2.59 -15.48
CA SER A 26 4.83 -3.29 -16.61
C SER A 26 5.41 -4.65 -16.21
N SER A 27 5.78 -4.80 -14.93
CA SER A 27 6.29 -6.02 -14.34
C SER A 27 5.96 -6.03 -12.84
N SER A 28 5.35 -7.11 -12.36
CA SER A 28 5.14 -7.30 -10.94
C SER A 28 6.36 -7.96 -10.31
N PRO A 29 6.72 -7.64 -9.07
CA PRO A 29 7.75 -8.38 -8.37
C PRO A 29 7.34 -9.83 -8.16
N ASP A 30 8.30 -10.74 -8.28
CA ASP A 30 8.13 -12.11 -7.80
C ASP A 30 8.36 -12.12 -6.27
N PRO A 31 7.35 -12.45 -5.46
CA PRO A 31 7.49 -12.40 -4.00
C PRO A 31 8.55 -13.35 -3.43
N GLU A 32 8.89 -14.42 -4.15
CA GLU A 32 9.93 -15.36 -3.72
C GLU A 32 11.33 -14.78 -3.90
N SER A 33 11.53 -13.94 -4.92
CA SER A 33 12.78 -13.22 -5.13
C SER A 33 12.85 -11.89 -4.38
N PHE A 34 11.69 -11.31 -4.00
CA PHE A 34 11.56 -10.08 -3.22
C PHE A 34 11.40 -10.36 -1.72
N GLN A 35 12.44 -10.93 -1.10
CA GLN A 35 12.40 -11.32 0.32
C GLN A 35 13.02 -10.30 1.27
N TYR A 36 13.83 -9.35 0.75
CA TYR A 36 14.55 -8.36 1.57
C TYR A 36 14.22 -6.96 1.07
N TRP A 37 13.35 -6.27 1.77
CA TRP A 37 12.97 -4.91 1.41
C TRP A 37 12.48 -4.13 2.62
N THR A 38 12.55 -2.81 2.53
CA THR A 38 11.87 -1.91 3.43
C THR A 38 10.95 -0.98 2.66
N ALA A 39 9.89 -0.54 3.33
CA ALA A 39 8.99 0.48 2.82
C ALA A 39 8.63 1.43 3.95
N SER A 40 8.61 2.73 3.68
CA SER A 40 8.15 3.70 4.65
C SER A 40 7.16 4.69 4.02
N GLY A 41 6.29 5.25 4.85
CA GLY A 41 5.27 6.13 4.34
C GLY A 41 4.19 6.46 5.35
N ARG A 42 2.98 6.68 4.82
CA ARG A 42 1.81 7.12 5.58
C ARG A 42 0.66 6.16 5.38
N LEU A 43 -0.10 5.97 6.44
CA LEU A 43 -1.34 5.21 6.38
C LEU A 43 -2.49 5.97 7.04
N ALA A 44 -3.70 5.66 6.59
CA ALA A 44 -4.93 6.09 7.24
C ALA A 44 -5.88 4.89 7.33
N LEU A 45 -6.39 4.64 8.51
CA LEU A 45 -7.34 3.58 8.80
C LEU A 45 -8.65 4.20 9.26
N ALA A 46 -9.75 3.75 8.68
CA ALA A 46 -11.10 4.04 9.14
C ALA A 46 -11.85 2.71 9.35
N ALA A 47 -12.50 2.56 10.51
CA ALA A 47 -13.27 1.39 10.87
C ALA A 47 -14.39 1.78 11.84
N SER A 48 -15.62 1.32 11.60
CA SER A 48 -16.76 1.49 12.53
C SER A 48 -17.01 2.94 12.99
N GLY A 49 -16.74 3.94 12.12
CA GLY A 49 -16.92 5.37 12.44
C GLY A 49 -15.74 6.00 13.19
N GLU A 50 -14.76 5.22 13.59
CA GLU A 50 -13.49 5.69 14.14
C GLU A 50 -12.41 5.64 13.06
N GLY A 51 -11.39 6.48 13.20
CA GLY A 51 -10.27 6.50 12.26
C GLY A 51 -9.03 7.13 12.84
N GLY A 52 -7.91 6.84 12.21
CA GLY A 52 -6.63 7.40 12.56
C GLY A 52 -5.69 7.41 11.36
N SER A 53 -4.68 8.25 11.44
CA SER A 53 -3.60 8.28 10.46
C SER A 53 -2.26 8.35 11.15
N GLY A 54 -1.23 7.92 10.46
CA GLY A 54 0.12 7.93 10.99
C GLY A 54 1.16 7.61 9.93
N SER A 55 2.40 7.58 10.36
CA SER A 55 3.51 7.04 9.57
C SER A 55 3.69 5.56 9.85
N PHE A 56 4.23 4.85 8.87
CA PHE A 56 4.64 3.46 9.03
C PHE A 56 6.06 3.25 8.50
N SER A 57 6.71 2.23 9.04
CA SER A 57 7.92 1.63 8.50
C SER A 57 7.76 0.12 8.50
N TRP A 58 7.94 -0.49 7.35
CA TRP A 58 7.85 -1.93 7.11
C TRP A 58 9.23 -2.48 6.77
N GLY A 59 9.65 -3.51 7.46
CA GLY A 59 10.84 -4.30 7.12
C GLY A 59 10.44 -5.74 6.83
N GLN A 60 10.86 -6.26 5.69
CA GLN A 60 10.69 -7.67 5.31
C GLN A 60 12.05 -8.35 5.20
N ARG A 61 12.21 -9.50 5.85
CA ARG A 61 13.42 -10.33 5.82
C ARG A 61 13.02 -11.80 5.73
N GLY A 62 12.93 -12.32 4.53
CA GLY A 62 12.41 -13.67 4.33
C GLY A 62 10.98 -13.82 4.84
N ALA A 63 10.75 -14.69 5.83
CA ALA A 63 9.46 -14.87 6.46
C ALA A 63 9.17 -13.84 7.56
N GLU A 64 10.19 -13.15 8.07
CA GLU A 64 10.04 -12.17 9.15
C GLU A 64 9.57 -10.82 8.61
N THR A 65 8.53 -10.29 9.24
CA THR A 65 8.00 -8.95 8.99
C THR A 65 8.07 -8.13 10.27
N THR A 66 8.60 -6.92 10.19
CA THR A 66 8.52 -5.91 11.25
C THR A 66 7.77 -4.69 10.72
N LEU A 67 6.64 -4.36 11.32
CA LEU A 67 5.84 -3.18 10.99
C LEU A 67 5.79 -2.25 12.20
N SER A 68 6.32 -1.05 12.06
CA SER A 68 6.17 0.02 13.05
C SER A 68 5.15 1.04 12.58
N ILE A 69 4.23 1.41 13.44
CA ILE A 69 3.21 2.44 13.17
C ILE A 69 3.33 3.51 14.25
N ARG A 70 3.29 4.79 13.85
CA ARG A 70 3.30 5.94 14.75
C ARG A 70 2.22 6.92 14.33
N GLY A 71 1.34 7.24 15.26
CA GLY A 71 0.36 8.32 15.09
C GLY A 71 0.99 9.71 15.12
N PRO A 72 0.18 10.76 14.92
CA PRO A 72 0.66 12.14 14.97
C PRO A 72 1.37 12.44 16.30
N LEU A 73 2.50 13.12 16.23
CA LEU A 73 3.35 13.46 17.39
C LEU A 73 3.85 12.24 18.19
N GLY A 74 3.88 11.03 17.56
CA GLY A 74 4.32 9.82 18.22
C GLY A 74 3.26 9.14 19.09
N ALA A 75 2.03 9.66 19.13
CA ALA A 75 0.94 9.05 19.89
C ALA A 75 0.57 7.69 19.32
N GLY A 76 0.30 6.70 20.21
CA GLY A 76 -0.16 5.37 19.81
C GLY A 76 0.88 4.58 19.00
N ALA A 77 2.18 4.75 19.30
CA ALA A 77 3.23 3.95 18.66
C ALA A 77 2.96 2.46 18.90
N MET A 78 3.12 1.66 17.86
CA MET A 78 2.90 0.22 17.89
C MET A 78 3.91 -0.45 16.98
N GLN A 79 4.46 -1.55 17.42
CA GLN A 79 5.30 -2.43 16.61
C GLN A 79 4.64 -3.79 16.47
N VAL A 80 4.56 -4.29 15.27
CA VAL A 80 4.07 -5.63 14.94
C VAL A 80 5.22 -6.41 14.37
N THR A 81 5.52 -7.56 14.98
CA THR A 81 6.51 -8.51 14.46
C THR A 81 5.77 -9.80 14.11
N MET A 82 6.00 -10.31 12.91
CA MET A 82 5.46 -11.59 12.44
C MET A 82 6.62 -12.47 11.97
N ASP A 83 6.61 -13.72 12.38
CA ASP A 83 7.52 -14.77 11.91
C ASP A 83 6.74 -16.06 11.72
N GLY A 84 6.54 -16.45 10.45
CA GLY A 84 5.67 -17.58 10.13
C GLY A 84 4.24 -17.37 10.65
N GLN A 85 3.83 -18.14 11.66
CA GLN A 85 2.51 -18.03 12.30
C GLN A 85 2.52 -17.24 13.62
N SER A 86 3.69 -16.80 14.07
CA SER A 86 3.83 -16.04 15.30
C SER A 86 3.58 -14.55 15.02
N LEU A 87 2.73 -13.95 15.83
CA LEU A 87 2.42 -12.52 15.81
C LEU A 87 2.65 -11.94 17.20
N VAL A 88 3.48 -10.93 17.31
CA VAL A 88 3.69 -10.16 18.53
C VAL A 88 3.41 -8.69 18.24
N VAL A 89 2.55 -8.09 19.05
CA VAL A 89 2.32 -6.63 19.02
C VAL A 89 2.90 -6.03 20.29
N THR A 90 3.76 -5.04 20.13
CA THR A 90 4.30 -4.23 21.22
C THR A 90 3.69 -2.84 21.15
N ASP A 91 3.03 -2.41 22.22
CA ASP A 91 2.43 -1.08 22.31
C ASP A 91 3.44 -0.01 22.76
N ALA A 92 2.98 1.24 22.84
CA ALA A 92 3.80 2.38 23.24
C ALA A 92 4.34 2.27 24.68
N ASP A 93 3.68 1.50 25.53
CA ASP A 93 4.08 1.27 26.94
C ASP A 93 5.04 0.06 27.06
N GLY A 94 5.43 -0.56 25.93
CA GLY A 94 6.31 -1.72 25.88
C GLY A 94 5.61 -3.05 26.27
N ARG A 95 4.28 -3.08 26.32
CA ARG A 95 3.55 -4.31 26.60
C ARG A 95 3.50 -5.18 25.35
N HIS A 96 3.77 -6.46 25.53
CA HIS A 96 3.75 -7.46 24.47
C HIS A 96 2.43 -8.23 24.49
N LEU A 97 1.75 -8.23 23.34
CA LEU A 97 0.56 -9.04 23.09
C LEU A 97 0.96 -10.14 22.11
N GLY A 98 0.82 -11.40 22.52
CA GLY A 98 1.04 -12.54 21.64
C GLY A 98 -0.10 -12.71 20.62
N THR A 99 0.05 -13.67 19.71
CA THR A 99 -0.82 -13.89 18.52
C THR A 99 -2.31 -13.82 18.83
N GLU A 100 -2.77 -14.57 19.83
CA GLU A 100 -4.20 -14.62 20.17
C GLU A 100 -4.74 -13.28 20.68
N GLN A 101 -4.01 -12.66 21.60
CA GLN A 101 -4.39 -11.37 22.20
C GLN A 101 -4.35 -10.23 21.16
N ALA A 102 -3.30 -10.22 20.31
CA ALA A 102 -3.15 -9.25 19.23
C ALA A 102 -4.27 -9.37 18.20
N SER A 103 -4.57 -10.58 17.74
CA SER A 103 -5.67 -10.85 16.80
C SER A 103 -7.03 -10.46 17.38
N ALA A 104 -7.29 -10.78 18.65
CA ALA A 104 -8.52 -10.40 19.32
C ALA A 104 -8.65 -8.88 19.48
N LEU A 105 -7.56 -8.17 19.76
CA LEU A 105 -7.53 -6.70 19.83
C LEU A 105 -7.83 -6.07 18.47
N LEU A 106 -7.16 -6.55 17.41
CA LEU A 106 -7.37 -6.05 16.05
C LEU A 106 -8.81 -6.29 15.59
N ARG A 107 -9.33 -7.49 15.75
CA ARG A 107 -10.72 -7.82 15.41
C ARG A 107 -11.72 -6.92 16.16
N ARG A 108 -11.49 -6.66 17.43
CA ARG A 108 -12.37 -5.79 18.23
C ARG A 108 -12.33 -4.33 17.76
N ARG A 109 -11.15 -3.84 17.34
CA ARG A 109 -10.96 -2.47 16.85
C ARG A 109 -11.47 -2.27 15.43
N LEU A 110 -11.27 -3.25 14.56
CA LEU A 110 -11.58 -3.16 13.14
C LEU A 110 -12.96 -3.73 12.78
N GLY A 111 -13.54 -4.58 13.65
CA GLY A 111 -14.77 -5.33 13.34
C GLY A 111 -14.57 -6.44 12.31
N THR A 112 -13.34 -6.71 11.89
CA THR A 112 -12.96 -7.77 10.94
C THR A 112 -11.55 -8.29 11.25
N ASP A 113 -11.23 -9.46 10.72
CA ASP A 113 -9.87 -9.99 10.76
C ASP A 113 -9.01 -9.29 9.71
N LEU A 114 -7.85 -8.78 10.14
CA LEU A 114 -6.85 -8.24 9.23
C LEU A 114 -5.89 -9.38 8.85
N PRO A 115 -5.83 -9.79 7.57
CA PRO A 115 -4.98 -10.88 7.13
C PRO A 115 -3.52 -10.42 7.02
N LEU A 116 -2.86 -10.28 8.17
CA LEU A 116 -1.52 -9.70 8.29
C LEU A 116 -0.49 -10.42 7.41
N ALA A 117 -0.60 -11.76 7.28
CA ALA A 117 0.29 -12.54 6.42
C ALA A 117 0.12 -12.23 4.92
N GLU A 118 -1.06 -11.79 4.50
CA GLU A 118 -1.33 -11.41 3.11
C GLU A 118 -0.87 -9.98 2.80
N LEU A 119 -0.78 -9.12 3.82
CA LEU A 119 -0.40 -7.71 3.65
C LEU A 119 0.96 -7.55 2.98
N ARG A 120 1.92 -8.44 3.25
CA ARG A 120 3.25 -8.36 2.62
C ARG A 120 3.18 -8.48 1.09
N TYR A 121 2.25 -9.31 0.58
CA TYR A 121 2.02 -9.48 -0.86
C TYR A 121 1.27 -8.29 -1.44
N TRP A 122 0.27 -7.80 -0.70
CA TRP A 122 -0.47 -6.60 -1.12
C TRP A 122 0.41 -5.35 -1.13
N MET A 123 1.39 -5.26 -0.21
CA MET A 123 2.41 -4.21 -0.28
C MET A 123 3.21 -4.26 -1.59
N LEU A 124 3.46 -5.44 -2.13
CA LEU A 124 4.14 -5.63 -3.42
C LEU A 124 3.21 -5.52 -4.64
N GLY A 125 1.90 -5.33 -4.46
CA GLY A 125 0.92 -5.25 -5.53
C GLY A 125 0.59 -6.58 -6.19
N VAL A 126 0.80 -7.69 -5.49
CA VAL A 126 0.53 -9.06 -5.94
C VAL A 126 -0.38 -9.80 -4.96
N PRO A 127 -1.16 -10.79 -5.42
CA PRO A 127 -1.95 -11.62 -4.51
C PRO A 127 -1.06 -12.55 -3.68
N SER A 128 -1.51 -12.87 -2.46
CA SER A 128 -0.88 -13.88 -1.62
C SER A 128 -1.08 -15.28 -2.20
N PRO A 129 -0.06 -16.13 -2.27
CA PRO A 129 -0.24 -17.52 -2.65
C PRO A 129 -1.08 -18.27 -1.61
N GLY A 130 -1.79 -19.31 -2.04
CA GLY A 130 -2.56 -20.18 -1.17
C GLY A 130 -3.99 -19.73 -0.85
N SER A 131 -4.39 -18.52 -1.19
CA SER A 131 -5.78 -18.04 -1.10
C SER A 131 -6.32 -17.70 -2.49
N PRO A 132 -7.56 -18.09 -2.83
CA PRO A 132 -8.18 -17.68 -4.10
C PRO A 132 -8.19 -16.16 -4.26
N SER A 133 -7.85 -15.69 -5.45
CA SER A 133 -7.78 -14.26 -5.76
C SER A 133 -8.21 -13.98 -7.18
N SER A 134 -8.67 -12.76 -7.45
CA SER A 134 -8.80 -12.20 -8.78
C SER A 134 -7.95 -10.94 -8.92
N VAL A 135 -7.39 -10.72 -10.11
CA VAL A 135 -6.59 -9.55 -10.43
C VAL A 135 -7.14 -8.92 -11.71
N ALA A 136 -7.35 -7.61 -11.69
CA ALA A 136 -7.78 -6.84 -12.85
C ALA A 136 -6.90 -5.59 -12.99
N ASP A 137 -6.35 -5.38 -14.17
CA ASP A 137 -5.55 -4.22 -14.54
C ASP A 137 -6.32 -3.28 -15.47
N ALA A 138 -6.10 -1.98 -15.35
CA ALA A 138 -6.74 -0.94 -16.16
C ALA A 138 -5.77 0.18 -16.50
N ALA A 139 -6.08 0.96 -17.56
CA ALA A 139 -5.29 2.12 -17.97
C ALA A 139 -5.59 3.40 -17.18
N VAL A 140 -6.60 3.37 -16.31
CA VAL A 140 -7.01 4.50 -15.44
C VAL A 140 -7.08 4.04 -14.00
N ALA A 141 -6.88 4.92 -13.06
CA ALA A 141 -6.92 4.58 -11.63
C ALA A 141 -8.34 4.14 -11.20
N PRO A 142 -8.43 3.06 -10.38
CA PRO A 142 -7.33 2.22 -9.93
C PRO A 142 -6.74 1.40 -11.09
N VAL A 143 -5.41 1.44 -11.27
CA VAL A 143 -4.72 0.76 -12.38
C VAL A 143 -4.58 -0.74 -12.17
N ARG A 144 -4.75 -1.20 -10.92
CA ARG A 144 -4.84 -2.61 -10.55
C ARG A 144 -5.83 -2.78 -9.41
N VAL A 145 -6.59 -3.86 -9.45
CA VAL A 145 -7.47 -4.30 -8.35
C VAL A 145 -7.19 -5.76 -8.06
N ILE A 146 -6.99 -6.08 -6.78
CA ILE A 146 -6.90 -7.45 -6.28
C ILE A 146 -8.09 -7.68 -5.35
N GLU A 147 -8.80 -8.79 -5.55
CA GLU A 147 -9.81 -9.28 -4.60
C GLU A 147 -9.32 -10.59 -4.00
N GLN A 148 -9.16 -10.63 -2.69
CA GLN A 148 -8.63 -11.78 -1.98
C GLN A 148 -9.10 -11.77 -0.52
N SER A 149 -9.47 -12.93 0.02
CA SER A 149 -9.88 -13.11 1.42
C SER A 149 -10.98 -12.13 1.87
N GLY A 150 -11.90 -11.78 0.94
CA GLY A 150 -12.97 -10.82 1.17
C GLY A 150 -12.53 -9.35 1.16
N TRP A 151 -11.26 -9.07 0.96
CA TRP A 151 -10.72 -7.72 0.77
C TRP A 151 -10.67 -7.33 -0.70
N ARG A 152 -10.91 -6.06 -0.96
CA ARG A 152 -10.67 -5.42 -2.25
C ARG A 152 -9.54 -4.42 -2.10
N ILE A 153 -8.42 -4.65 -2.80
CA ILE A 153 -7.24 -3.81 -2.80
C ILE A 153 -7.17 -3.09 -4.14
N SER A 154 -7.27 -1.76 -4.11
CA SER A 154 -7.28 -0.91 -5.30
C SER A 154 -5.99 -0.09 -5.32
N TYR A 155 -5.18 -0.29 -6.34
CA TYR A 155 -3.91 0.40 -6.54
C TYR A 155 -4.11 1.55 -7.53
N ASP A 156 -3.78 2.77 -7.09
CA ASP A 156 -3.94 3.97 -7.89
C ASP A 156 -2.66 4.33 -8.64
N MET A 157 -1.49 3.97 -8.07
CA MET A 157 -0.20 4.36 -8.61
C MET A 157 0.89 3.34 -8.27
N PHE A 158 1.81 3.15 -9.22
CA PHE A 158 3.02 2.35 -9.09
C PHE A 158 4.24 3.18 -9.45
N ILE A 159 5.38 2.86 -8.85
CA ILE A 159 6.69 3.42 -9.20
C ILE A 159 7.62 2.30 -9.68
N ALA A 160 8.55 2.63 -10.53
CA ALA A 160 9.59 1.70 -10.96
C ALA A 160 10.73 1.67 -9.93
N ALA A 161 11.04 0.48 -9.41
CA ALA A 161 12.16 0.26 -8.51
C ALA A 161 12.84 -1.07 -8.88
N ARG A 162 14.15 -1.06 -9.11
CA ARG A 162 14.95 -2.24 -9.46
C ARG A 162 14.35 -3.11 -10.57
N GLY A 163 13.79 -2.48 -11.62
CA GLY A 163 13.24 -3.18 -12.78
C GLY A 163 11.84 -3.78 -12.59
N VAL A 164 11.21 -3.58 -11.45
CA VAL A 164 9.82 -3.97 -11.16
C VAL A 164 8.98 -2.74 -10.81
N SER A 165 7.67 -2.90 -10.90
CA SER A 165 6.70 -1.87 -10.50
C SER A 165 6.20 -2.16 -9.08
N LEU A 166 6.47 -1.26 -8.15
CA LEU A 166 6.03 -1.34 -6.75
C LEU A 166 4.91 -0.33 -6.47
N PRO A 167 3.93 -0.67 -5.64
CA PRO A 167 2.85 0.25 -5.29
C PRO A 167 3.38 1.51 -4.60
N GLU A 168 2.92 2.67 -5.07
CA GLU A 168 3.10 3.96 -4.37
C GLU A 168 1.85 4.32 -3.57
N ARG A 169 0.66 4.00 -4.11
CA ARG A 169 -0.60 4.31 -3.45
C ARG A 169 -1.64 3.23 -3.67
N PHE A 170 -2.23 2.77 -2.58
CA PHE A 170 -3.35 1.83 -2.65
C PHE A 170 -4.33 2.00 -1.49
N THR A 171 -5.51 1.43 -1.66
CA THR A 171 -6.56 1.37 -0.64
C THR A 171 -7.08 -0.06 -0.54
N ALA A 172 -7.07 -0.63 0.67
CA ALA A 172 -7.70 -1.91 0.95
C ALA A 172 -9.01 -1.69 1.71
N THR A 173 -10.07 -2.38 1.28
CA THR A 173 -11.42 -2.25 1.87
C THR A 173 -12.04 -3.62 2.12
N GLN A 174 -12.72 -3.76 3.26
CA GLN A 174 -13.59 -4.89 3.59
C GLN A 174 -14.68 -4.40 4.54
N GLY A 175 -15.95 -4.60 4.16
CA GLY A 175 -17.06 -4.13 4.97
C GLY A 175 -16.96 -2.63 5.27
N GLY A 176 -17.00 -2.25 6.56
CA GLY A 176 -16.83 -0.86 7.02
C GLY A 176 -15.39 -0.42 7.22
N VAL A 177 -14.39 -1.28 6.90
CA VAL A 177 -12.96 -0.98 7.08
C VAL A 177 -12.38 -0.43 5.80
N ARG A 178 -11.58 0.62 5.92
CA ARG A 178 -10.78 1.21 4.83
C ARG A 178 -9.38 1.51 5.34
N LEU A 179 -8.39 0.88 4.75
CA LEU A 179 -6.96 1.15 4.95
C LEU A 179 -6.41 1.81 3.70
N LYS A 180 -5.99 3.05 3.79
CA LYS A 180 -5.28 3.77 2.71
C LYS A 180 -3.80 3.81 3.04
N VAL A 181 -2.96 3.47 2.07
CA VAL A 181 -1.49 3.44 2.19
C VAL A 181 -0.89 4.30 1.09
N ILE A 182 0.08 5.11 1.47
CA ILE A 182 0.96 5.87 0.58
C ILE A 182 2.38 5.50 0.98
N VAL A 183 3.12 4.91 0.07
CA VAL A 183 4.53 4.57 0.27
C VAL A 183 5.36 5.72 -0.27
N ASP A 184 6.09 6.36 0.60
CA ASP A 184 6.95 7.50 0.26
C ASP A 184 8.36 7.03 -0.16
N ASP A 185 8.81 5.87 0.34
CA ASP A 185 10.13 5.32 0.02
C ASP A 185 10.15 3.78 0.02
N TRP A 186 10.92 3.22 -0.91
CA TRP A 186 11.20 1.80 -1.07
C TRP A 186 12.70 1.56 -1.11
N GLU A 187 13.18 0.66 -0.25
CA GLU A 187 14.53 0.12 -0.33
C GLU A 187 14.45 -1.39 -0.56
N VAL A 188 15.05 -1.86 -1.64
CA VAL A 188 15.13 -3.28 -1.97
C VAL A 188 16.56 -3.74 -1.84
N ALA A 189 16.80 -4.70 -0.95
CA ALA A 189 18.11 -5.29 -0.74
C ALA A 189 18.21 -6.65 -1.44
N GLU A 190 19.43 -7.06 -1.75
CA GLU A 190 19.73 -8.43 -2.16
C GLU A 190 19.77 -9.33 -0.92
N ALA A 191 19.49 -10.64 -1.13
CA ALA A 191 19.60 -11.61 -0.03
C ALA A 191 21.02 -11.61 0.56
N PRO A 192 21.16 -11.63 1.89
CA PRO A 192 22.48 -11.78 2.50
C PRO A 192 23.16 -13.06 2.00
N GLY A 193 24.31 -12.93 1.32
CA GLY A 193 25.09 -14.06 0.82
C GLY A 193 25.09 -14.27 -0.70
N GLN A 194 24.42 -13.44 -1.51
CA GLN A 194 24.56 -13.38 -2.96
C GLN A 194 25.42 -12.15 -3.34
N GLY A 195 26.64 -12.10 -2.86
CA GLY A 195 27.66 -11.24 -3.43
C GLY A 195 28.38 -11.98 -4.56
N PRO A 196 28.92 -11.26 -5.56
CA PRO A 196 29.61 -11.83 -6.71
C PRO A 196 30.85 -12.64 -6.32
#